data_8b5ba13b540c7a5f51685f9f84ddb67e
#
_entry.id   8b5ba13b540c7a5f51685f9f84ddb67e
#
_cell.length_a   1.000
_cell.length_b   1.000
_cell.length_c   1.000
_cell.angle_alpha   90.00
_cell.angle_beta   90.00
_cell.angle_gamma   90.00
#
_symmetry.space_group_name_H-M   'P 1'
#
loop_
_entity.id
_entity.type
_entity.pdbx_description
1 polymer ?
#
loop_
_entity_poly.entity_id
_entity_poly.type
_entity_poly.pdbx_seq_one_letter_code
_entity_poly.pdbx_strand_id
1 'polypeptide(L)'
;MTNKYDYLLVGAGLFSTCFAYRAKQAGKKCLVIDKRPQLGGNVYCDNIEGINVHKYGAHIFHTSNKQVWDFVNSIVEFNRYTNCPIANYKGKLFNLPFNMNTFYQMWGVLTPKEAFAKINEQKSEAIAAQKGREPQNLEEQALTLVGKDIFEKLIKEYTEKQWGRKCSELPAFIIKRLPVRLVFDNNYFNDKYQGIPIGGYNKLINGMLDGIECKTNVDFFKSEYKNNWRNIAKQLIYTGCLLYTSPSPRDPKTSR
;
A
#
# COMPACT_ATOMS: atom_id res chain seq x y z
N MET A 1 -1.74 -38.17 -18.89
CA MET A 1 -0.43 -37.52 -18.61
C MET A 1 -0.52 -36.92 -17.21
N THR A 2 0.38 -37.26 -16.29
CA THR A 2 0.39 -36.67 -14.95
C THR A 2 1.02 -35.29 -15.02
N ASN A 3 0.28 -34.26 -14.60
CA ASN A 3 0.80 -32.90 -14.55
C ASN A 3 2.06 -32.82 -13.67
N LYS A 4 3.09 -32.11 -14.14
CA LYS A 4 4.36 -31.96 -13.42
C LYS A 4 4.19 -31.20 -12.10
N TYR A 5 3.20 -30.26 -12.05
CA TYR A 5 2.91 -29.42 -10.88
C TYR A 5 1.45 -29.54 -10.44
N ASP A 6 1.21 -29.29 -9.15
CA ASP A 6 -0.15 -29.12 -8.63
C ASP A 6 -0.67 -27.72 -8.95
N TYR A 7 0.21 -26.70 -8.87
CA TYR A 7 -0.14 -25.31 -9.10
C TYR A 7 0.84 -24.59 -10.03
N LEU A 8 0.28 -23.85 -11.00
CA LEU A 8 0.99 -22.80 -11.72
C LEU A 8 0.55 -21.44 -11.16
N LEU A 9 1.49 -20.69 -10.62
CA LEU A 9 1.29 -19.38 -10.04
C LEU A 9 1.82 -18.32 -10.99
N VAL A 10 0.96 -17.40 -11.42
CA VAL A 10 1.31 -16.30 -12.32
C VAL A 10 1.41 -15.00 -11.54
N GLY A 11 2.62 -14.48 -11.44
CA GLY A 11 3.00 -13.37 -10.58
C GLY A 11 3.73 -13.85 -9.31
N ALA A 12 4.91 -13.31 -9.03
CA ALA A 12 5.76 -13.67 -7.89
C ALA A 12 5.71 -12.62 -6.76
N GLY A 13 4.55 -11.99 -6.56
CA GLY A 13 4.30 -11.08 -5.43
C GLY A 13 4.07 -11.83 -4.11
N LEU A 14 3.88 -11.08 -3.02
CA LEU A 14 3.70 -11.65 -1.67
C LEU A 14 2.61 -12.72 -1.58
N PHE A 15 1.48 -12.53 -2.26
CA PHE A 15 0.38 -13.50 -2.22
C PHE A 15 0.80 -14.86 -2.79
N SER A 16 1.29 -14.87 -4.05
CA SER A 16 1.75 -16.11 -4.70
C SER A 16 2.89 -16.77 -3.93
N THR A 17 3.82 -15.98 -3.43
CA THR A 17 4.97 -16.45 -2.68
C THR A 17 4.54 -17.15 -1.39
N CYS A 18 3.63 -16.54 -0.63
CA CYS A 18 3.06 -17.14 0.59
C CYS A 18 2.24 -18.40 0.26
N PHE A 19 1.45 -18.36 -0.81
CA PHE A 19 0.68 -19.54 -1.26
C PHE A 19 1.61 -20.70 -1.63
N ALA A 20 2.65 -20.43 -2.45
CA ALA A 20 3.60 -21.45 -2.88
C ALA A 20 4.34 -22.08 -1.69
N TYR A 21 4.75 -21.27 -0.72
CA TYR A 21 5.35 -21.71 0.54
C TYR A 21 4.43 -22.68 1.30
N ARG A 22 3.17 -22.29 1.52
CA ARG A 22 2.19 -23.14 2.21
C ARG A 22 1.84 -24.41 1.43
N ALA A 23 1.73 -24.31 0.11
CA ALA A 23 1.50 -25.47 -0.74
C ALA A 23 2.67 -26.45 -0.67
N LYS A 24 3.93 -25.99 -0.69
CA LYS A 24 5.13 -26.83 -0.50
C LYS A 24 5.09 -27.55 0.85
N GLN A 25 4.73 -26.86 1.93
CA GLN A 25 4.57 -27.48 3.25
C GLN A 25 3.50 -28.59 3.27
N ALA A 26 2.46 -28.46 2.43
CA ALA A 26 1.43 -29.47 2.23
C ALA A 26 1.80 -30.53 1.18
N GLY A 27 3.08 -30.65 0.81
CA GLY A 27 3.58 -31.65 -0.14
C GLY A 27 3.18 -31.42 -1.60
N LYS A 28 2.73 -30.19 -1.95
CA LYS A 28 2.32 -29.82 -3.31
C LYS A 28 3.49 -29.24 -4.09
N LYS A 29 3.52 -29.50 -5.38
CA LYS A 29 4.52 -28.95 -6.30
C LYS A 29 3.99 -27.70 -7.00
N CYS A 30 4.74 -26.60 -6.91
CA CYS A 30 4.41 -25.33 -7.51
C CYS A 30 5.44 -24.92 -8.57
N LEU A 31 4.95 -24.28 -9.63
CA LEU A 31 5.77 -23.48 -10.55
C LEU A 31 5.31 -22.03 -10.43
N VAL A 32 6.22 -21.11 -10.13
CA VAL A 32 5.96 -19.68 -10.09
C VAL A 32 6.57 -19.02 -11.30
N ILE A 33 5.78 -18.25 -12.05
CA ILE A 33 6.27 -17.47 -13.18
C ILE A 33 5.97 -15.98 -13.00
N ASP A 34 6.89 -15.12 -13.40
CA ASP A 34 6.70 -13.66 -13.38
C ASP A 34 7.23 -13.04 -14.68
N LYS A 35 6.52 -12.01 -15.17
CA LYS A 35 6.95 -11.27 -16.36
C LYS A 35 8.16 -10.37 -16.11
N ARG A 36 8.38 -9.96 -14.84
CA ARG A 36 9.52 -9.14 -14.44
C ARG A 36 10.79 -9.98 -14.36
N PRO A 37 11.98 -9.37 -14.49
CA PRO A 37 13.25 -10.07 -14.33
C PRO A 37 13.55 -10.47 -12.87
N GLN A 38 12.75 -9.99 -11.90
CA GLN A 38 12.95 -10.24 -10.48
C GLN A 38 11.67 -10.77 -9.82
N LEU A 39 11.85 -11.53 -8.73
CA LEU A 39 10.79 -12.01 -7.85
C LEU A 39 10.42 -10.92 -6.81
N GLY A 40 9.25 -11.04 -6.18
CA GLY A 40 8.82 -10.15 -5.08
C GLY A 40 7.72 -9.15 -5.48
N GLY A 41 7.40 -9.05 -6.76
CA GLY A 41 6.33 -8.14 -7.19
C GLY A 41 6.62 -6.69 -6.77
N ASN A 42 5.66 -6.03 -6.12
CA ASN A 42 5.80 -4.63 -5.72
C ASN A 42 6.65 -4.41 -4.45
N VAL A 43 6.93 -5.46 -3.67
CA VAL A 43 7.82 -5.33 -2.49
C VAL A 43 9.30 -5.53 -2.82
N TYR A 44 9.63 -5.77 -4.08
CA TYR A 44 11.01 -5.92 -4.51
C TYR A 44 11.87 -4.69 -4.15
N CYS A 45 13.06 -4.95 -3.64
CA CYS A 45 14.06 -3.93 -3.30
C CYS A 45 15.30 -4.08 -4.19
N ASP A 46 15.77 -2.97 -4.77
CA ASP A 46 17.13 -2.90 -5.32
C ASP A 46 18.11 -2.66 -4.16
N ASN A 47 19.28 -3.30 -4.18
CA ASN A 47 20.36 -2.96 -3.27
C ASN A 47 21.31 -1.99 -3.98
N ILE A 48 21.32 -0.73 -3.54
CA ILE A 48 22.15 0.33 -4.11
C ILE A 48 23.07 0.83 -2.99
N GLU A 49 24.36 0.63 -3.14
CA GLU A 49 25.39 1.04 -2.13
C GLU A 49 25.08 0.54 -0.71
N GLY A 50 24.54 -0.67 -0.59
CA GLY A 50 24.14 -1.27 0.69
C GLY A 50 22.78 -0.83 1.22
N ILE A 51 22.07 0.06 0.52
CA ILE A 51 20.73 0.52 0.87
C ILE A 51 19.68 -0.32 0.14
N ASN A 52 18.69 -0.83 0.88
CA ASN A 52 17.54 -1.52 0.29
C ASN A 52 16.52 -0.49 -0.21
N VAL A 53 16.58 -0.18 -1.50
CA VAL A 53 15.68 0.79 -2.15
C VAL A 53 14.41 0.09 -2.59
N HIS A 54 13.27 0.51 -2.05
CA HIS A 54 11.95 -0.01 -2.45
C HIS A 54 11.58 0.51 -3.84
N LYS A 55 11.73 -0.33 -4.86
CA LYS A 55 11.63 0.06 -6.27
C LYS A 55 10.24 0.57 -6.69
N TYR A 56 9.20 0.05 -6.08
CA TYR A 56 7.81 0.31 -6.45
C TYR A 56 7.03 1.08 -5.37
N GLY A 57 7.73 1.88 -4.58
CA GLY A 57 7.17 2.62 -3.47
C GLY A 57 7.44 1.97 -2.10
N ALA A 58 7.33 2.77 -1.05
CA ALA A 58 7.59 2.30 0.30
C ALA A 58 6.56 1.27 0.74
N HIS A 59 7.04 0.13 1.20
CA HIS A 59 6.22 -0.93 1.78
C HIS A 59 6.67 -1.16 3.21
N ILE A 60 5.82 -0.83 4.17
CA ILE A 60 6.02 -1.10 5.59
C ILE A 60 5.07 -2.23 5.98
N PHE A 61 5.60 -3.32 6.49
CA PHE A 61 4.77 -4.42 7.00
C PHE A 61 4.14 -4.01 8.31
N HIS A 62 2.82 -4.20 8.44
CA HIS A 62 2.10 -3.96 9.68
C HIS A 62 0.94 -4.94 9.82
N THR A 63 0.65 -5.34 11.06
CA THR A 63 -0.45 -6.25 11.39
C THR A 63 -0.76 -6.23 12.88
N SER A 64 -2.01 -6.42 13.26
CA SER A 64 -2.40 -6.71 14.63
C SER A 64 -2.52 -8.22 14.90
N ASN A 65 -2.41 -9.06 13.85
CA ASN A 65 -2.47 -10.50 13.99
C ASN A 65 -1.10 -11.09 14.36
N LYS A 66 -0.99 -11.62 15.58
CA LYS A 66 0.25 -12.22 16.07
C LYS A 66 0.72 -13.43 15.25
N GLN A 67 -0.19 -14.26 14.74
CA GLN A 67 0.19 -15.42 13.94
C GLN A 67 0.84 -15.01 12.62
N VAL A 68 0.34 -13.92 11.99
CA VAL A 68 0.94 -13.38 10.77
C VAL A 68 2.32 -12.78 11.07
N TRP A 69 2.45 -12.06 12.19
CA TRP A 69 3.73 -11.50 12.62
C TRP A 69 4.77 -12.57 12.91
N ASP A 70 4.40 -13.60 13.68
CA ASP A 70 5.29 -14.73 14.00
C ASP A 70 5.69 -15.50 12.73
N PHE A 71 4.75 -15.68 11.80
CA PHE A 71 5.01 -16.34 10.52
C PHE A 71 6.08 -15.61 9.70
N VAL A 72 5.97 -14.31 9.49
CA VAL A 72 6.97 -13.59 8.69
C VAL A 72 8.32 -13.52 9.39
N ASN A 73 8.34 -13.41 10.73
CA ASN A 73 9.56 -13.43 11.53
C ASN A 73 10.21 -14.82 11.62
N SER A 74 9.47 -15.91 11.39
CA SER A 74 10.07 -17.24 11.28
C SER A 74 10.89 -17.44 9.99
N ILE A 75 10.71 -16.57 9.00
CA ILE A 75 11.41 -16.64 7.71
C ILE A 75 12.55 -15.61 7.67
N VAL A 76 12.29 -14.38 8.10
CA VAL A 76 13.29 -13.31 8.19
C VAL A 76 12.96 -12.40 9.37
N GLU A 77 13.96 -11.97 10.11
CA GLU A 77 13.79 -11.02 11.21
C GLU A 77 13.34 -9.65 10.69
N PHE A 78 12.36 -9.05 11.38
CA PHE A 78 11.89 -7.69 11.14
C PHE A 78 12.48 -6.72 12.16
N ASN A 79 12.86 -5.54 11.70
CA ASN A 79 13.29 -4.45 12.60
C ASN A 79 12.09 -3.84 13.33
N ARG A 80 12.37 -2.84 14.19
CA ARG A 80 11.33 -2.09 14.92
C ARG A 80 10.99 -0.76 14.24
N TYR A 81 11.05 -0.71 12.91
CA TYR A 81 10.72 0.51 12.19
C TYR A 81 9.28 0.92 12.46
N THR A 82 9.11 2.12 12.99
CA THR A 82 7.80 2.75 13.19
C THR A 82 7.59 3.80 12.11
N ASN A 83 6.53 3.68 11.35
CA ASN A 83 6.24 4.62 10.27
C ASN A 83 5.65 5.92 10.82
N CYS A 84 6.47 6.97 10.85
CA CYS A 84 6.11 8.31 11.29
C CYS A 84 6.38 9.31 10.15
N PRO A 85 5.49 9.42 9.16
CA PRO A 85 5.70 10.30 8.02
C PRO A 85 5.67 11.77 8.44
N ILE A 86 6.48 12.58 7.74
CA ILE A 86 6.54 14.02 7.92
C ILE A 86 6.26 14.68 6.56
N ALA A 87 5.30 15.60 6.54
CA ALA A 87 5.03 16.44 5.38
C ALA A 87 5.88 17.70 5.44
N ASN A 88 6.46 18.08 4.30
CA ASN A 88 7.12 19.38 4.14
C ASN A 88 6.24 20.25 3.24
N TYR A 89 5.72 21.32 3.80
CA TYR A 89 4.97 22.33 3.06
C TYR A 89 5.73 23.67 3.10
N LYS A 90 6.34 24.03 1.98
CA LYS A 90 7.09 25.31 1.83
C LYS A 90 8.11 25.54 2.95
N GLY A 91 8.86 24.50 3.33
CA GLY A 91 9.88 24.55 4.36
C GLY A 91 9.37 24.36 5.79
N LYS A 92 8.06 24.28 6.02
CA LYS A 92 7.47 23.95 7.33
C LYS A 92 7.18 22.46 7.39
N LEU A 93 7.58 21.82 8.50
CA LEU A 93 7.40 20.39 8.73
C LEU A 93 6.15 20.14 9.56
N PHE A 94 5.38 19.12 9.16
CA PHE A 94 4.17 18.69 9.87
C PHE A 94 4.19 17.18 10.05
N ASN A 95 3.90 16.72 11.26
CA ASN A 95 3.73 15.30 11.55
C ASN A 95 2.44 14.75 10.92
N LEU A 96 2.51 13.49 10.47
CA LEU A 96 1.36 12.74 9.97
C LEU A 96 1.25 11.40 10.74
N PRO A 97 0.05 10.79 10.83
CA PRO A 97 -1.27 11.30 10.39
C PRO A 97 -1.65 12.56 11.18
N PHE A 98 -2.77 13.21 10.80
CA PHE A 98 -3.23 14.43 11.47
C PHE A 98 -3.52 14.14 12.93
N ASN A 99 -2.64 14.64 13.82
CA ASN A 99 -2.68 14.41 15.26
C ASN A 99 -2.35 15.69 16.03
N MET A 100 -2.31 15.63 17.35
CA MET A 100 -2.04 16.81 18.18
C MET A 100 -0.69 17.48 17.85
N ASN A 101 0.35 16.73 17.43
CA ASN A 101 1.60 17.37 16.99
C ASN A 101 1.38 18.16 15.70
N THR A 102 0.60 17.65 14.74
CA THR A 102 0.23 18.38 13.52
C THR A 102 -0.49 19.68 13.84
N PHE A 103 -1.47 19.62 14.75
CA PHE A 103 -2.28 20.78 15.15
C PHE A 103 -1.48 21.80 15.94
N TYR A 104 -0.57 21.35 16.82
CA TYR A 104 0.38 22.22 17.48
C TYR A 104 1.30 22.95 16.48
N GLN A 105 1.88 22.21 15.53
CA GLN A 105 2.75 22.77 14.48
C GLN A 105 2.02 23.77 13.58
N MET A 106 0.73 23.54 13.35
CA MET A 106 -0.09 24.36 12.46
C MET A 106 -0.69 25.59 13.12
N TRP A 107 -1.20 25.44 14.35
CA TRP A 107 -2.01 26.44 15.04
C TRP A 107 -1.53 26.80 16.45
N GLY A 108 -0.51 26.12 17.00
CA GLY A 108 -0.01 26.34 18.36
C GLY A 108 -0.95 25.83 19.48
N VAL A 109 -1.96 25.03 19.14
CA VAL A 109 -2.91 24.48 20.13
C VAL A 109 -2.26 23.38 20.96
N LEU A 110 -2.55 23.34 22.26
CA LEU A 110 -1.93 22.43 23.23
C LEU A 110 -2.86 21.32 23.71
N THR A 111 -4.17 21.55 23.63
CA THR A 111 -5.16 20.62 24.17
C THR A 111 -6.09 20.07 23.09
N PRO A 112 -6.62 18.83 23.27
CA PRO A 112 -7.64 18.27 22.39
C PRO A 112 -8.85 19.19 22.19
N LYS A 113 -9.28 19.90 23.23
CA LYS A 113 -10.40 20.85 23.18
C LYS A 113 -10.12 22.03 22.25
N GLU A 114 -8.94 22.62 22.33
CA GLU A 114 -8.51 23.72 21.44
C GLU A 114 -8.38 23.24 20.00
N ALA A 115 -7.77 22.06 19.78
CA ALA A 115 -7.64 21.49 18.45
C ALA A 115 -9.02 21.21 17.82
N PHE A 116 -9.94 20.63 18.57
CA PHE A 116 -11.31 20.38 18.12
C PHE A 116 -12.05 21.68 17.78
N ALA A 117 -11.94 22.71 18.64
CA ALA A 117 -12.54 24.01 18.38
C ALA A 117 -11.97 24.64 17.09
N LYS A 118 -10.65 24.57 16.90
CA LYS A 118 -10.00 25.13 15.69
C LYS A 118 -10.39 24.37 14.42
N ILE A 119 -10.47 23.06 14.47
CA ILE A 119 -10.96 22.24 13.34
C ILE A 119 -12.41 22.63 12.98
N ASN A 120 -13.28 22.79 13.97
CA ASN A 120 -14.67 23.17 13.75
C ASN A 120 -14.81 24.60 13.19
N GLU A 121 -14.01 25.55 13.67
CA GLU A 121 -13.92 26.89 13.09
C GLU A 121 -13.56 26.81 11.61
N GLN A 122 -12.50 26.07 11.28
CA GLN A 122 -12.03 25.90 9.92
C GLN A 122 -13.03 25.21 8.97
N LYS A 123 -13.90 24.37 9.51
CA LYS A 123 -14.92 23.62 8.73
C LYS A 123 -16.22 24.41 8.54
N SER A 124 -16.50 25.38 9.39
CA SER A 124 -17.81 26.02 9.51
C SER A 124 -18.26 26.64 8.19
N GLU A 125 -17.39 27.33 7.48
CA GLU A 125 -17.68 27.94 6.18
C GLU A 125 -18.02 26.88 5.11
N ALA A 126 -17.20 25.83 5.04
CA ALA A 126 -17.42 24.73 4.09
C ALA A 126 -18.74 24.00 4.36
N ILE A 127 -19.07 23.74 5.63
CA ILE A 127 -20.34 23.10 6.01
C ILE A 127 -21.52 24.01 5.67
N ALA A 128 -21.42 25.31 5.96
CA ALA A 128 -22.47 26.26 5.59
C ALA A 128 -22.71 26.34 4.07
N ALA A 129 -21.63 26.31 3.28
CA ALA A 129 -21.70 26.32 1.82
C ALA A 129 -22.42 25.08 1.24
N GLN A 130 -22.39 23.95 1.94
CA GLN A 130 -23.10 22.73 1.51
C GLN A 130 -24.63 22.87 1.57
N LYS A 131 -25.18 23.76 2.40
CA LYS A 131 -26.63 23.93 2.58
C LYS A 131 -27.39 22.62 2.83
N GLY A 132 -26.75 21.70 3.59
CA GLY A 132 -27.33 20.37 3.92
C GLY A 132 -27.16 19.30 2.86
N ARG A 133 -26.54 19.57 1.71
CA ARG A 133 -26.22 18.54 0.71
C ARG A 133 -24.94 17.79 1.05
N GLU A 134 -24.79 16.58 0.52
CA GLU A 134 -23.54 15.83 0.60
C GLU A 134 -22.45 16.44 -0.30
N PRO A 135 -21.17 16.37 0.12
CA PRO A 135 -20.03 16.79 -0.69
C PRO A 135 -19.98 16.06 -2.04
N GLN A 136 -19.81 16.80 -3.14
CA GLN A 136 -19.84 16.26 -4.50
C GLN A 136 -18.46 15.80 -4.99
N ASN A 137 -17.40 16.35 -4.42
CA ASN A 137 -16.02 16.07 -4.82
C ASN A 137 -15.09 15.99 -3.62
N LEU A 138 -13.83 15.60 -3.87
CA LEU A 138 -12.82 15.42 -2.83
C LEU A 138 -12.52 16.72 -2.08
N GLU A 139 -12.47 17.85 -2.76
CA GLU A 139 -12.20 19.17 -2.15
C GLU A 139 -13.27 19.52 -1.13
N GLU A 140 -14.54 19.48 -1.51
CA GLU A 140 -15.65 19.72 -0.61
C GLU A 140 -15.65 18.76 0.58
N GLN A 141 -15.39 17.47 0.32
CA GLN A 141 -15.32 16.46 1.37
C GLN A 141 -14.16 16.73 2.35
N ALA A 142 -12.98 17.09 1.85
CA ALA A 142 -11.83 17.41 2.70
C ALA A 142 -12.09 18.65 3.57
N LEU A 143 -12.60 19.73 2.97
CA LEU A 143 -12.92 20.97 3.69
C LEU A 143 -13.93 20.74 4.81
N THR A 144 -14.93 19.88 4.61
CA THR A 144 -15.91 19.51 5.66
C THR A 144 -15.37 18.55 6.70
N LEU A 145 -14.31 17.79 6.41
CA LEU A 145 -13.69 16.85 7.37
C LEU A 145 -12.63 17.52 8.25
N VAL A 146 -11.72 18.29 7.66
CA VAL A 146 -10.50 18.77 8.33
C VAL A 146 -10.30 20.29 8.26
N GLY A 147 -11.10 21.00 7.46
CA GLY A 147 -11.02 22.43 7.28
C GLY A 147 -9.94 22.88 6.28
N LYS A 148 -9.90 24.20 6.06
CA LYS A 148 -9.11 24.85 5.00
C LYS A 148 -7.61 24.64 5.16
N ASP A 149 -7.09 24.90 6.35
CA ASP A 149 -5.62 24.88 6.57
C ASP A 149 -5.00 23.51 6.31
N ILE A 150 -5.63 22.44 6.81
CA ILE A 150 -5.17 21.07 6.60
C ILE A 150 -5.32 20.68 5.13
N PHE A 151 -6.45 21.03 4.51
CA PHE A 151 -6.69 20.75 3.11
C PHE A 151 -5.63 21.39 2.21
N GLU A 152 -5.43 22.71 2.31
CA GLU A 152 -4.52 23.45 1.44
C GLU A 152 -3.05 23.06 1.64
N LYS A 153 -2.63 22.80 2.90
CA LYS A 153 -1.21 22.58 3.21
C LYS A 153 -0.78 21.11 3.09
N LEU A 154 -1.69 20.15 3.39
CA LEU A 154 -1.29 18.75 3.57
C LEU A 154 -2.02 17.76 2.66
N ILE A 155 -3.11 18.18 1.99
CA ILE A 155 -3.92 17.27 1.17
C ILE A 155 -3.88 17.65 -0.30
N LYS A 156 -4.16 18.91 -0.63
CA LYS A 156 -4.43 19.36 -1.99
C LYS A 156 -3.32 19.02 -2.97
N GLU A 157 -2.15 19.60 -2.79
CA GLU A 157 -1.03 19.46 -3.74
C GLU A 157 -0.55 18.00 -3.84
N TYR A 158 -0.50 17.28 -2.72
CA TYR A 158 -0.16 15.85 -2.72
C TYR A 158 -1.18 15.03 -3.53
N THR A 159 -2.46 15.25 -3.30
CA THR A 159 -3.53 14.51 -3.98
C THR A 159 -3.55 14.82 -5.47
N GLU A 160 -3.47 16.10 -5.83
CA GLU A 160 -3.46 16.53 -7.24
C GLU A 160 -2.24 15.98 -8.00
N LYS A 161 -1.07 15.93 -7.34
CA LYS A 161 0.13 15.29 -7.90
C LYS A 161 -0.05 13.79 -8.12
N GLN A 162 -0.65 13.08 -7.16
CA GLN A 162 -0.84 11.63 -7.26
C GLN A 162 -1.87 11.24 -8.34
N TRP A 163 -2.92 12.03 -8.48
CA TRP A 163 -4.02 11.72 -9.40
C TRP A 163 -3.90 12.42 -10.76
N GLY A 164 -3.00 13.40 -10.90
CA GLY A 164 -2.86 14.21 -12.10
C GLY A 164 -4.11 15.05 -12.45
N ARG A 165 -4.97 15.32 -11.45
CA ARG A 165 -6.27 16.01 -11.58
C ARG A 165 -6.51 16.89 -10.36
N LYS A 166 -7.32 17.94 -10.53
CA LYS A 166 -7.74 18.82 -9.43
C LYS A 166 -8.61 18.08 -8.41
N CYS A 167 -8.49 18.42 -7.14
CA CYS A 167 -9.31 17.86 -6.08
C CYS A 167 -10.81 18.05 -6.31
N SER A 168 -11.23 19.16 -6.93
CA SER A 168 -12.62 19.44 -7.32
C SER A 168 -13.17 18.51 -8.43
N GLU A 169 -12.31 17.79 -9.14
CA GLU A 169 -12.68 16.83 -10.18
C GLU A 169 -12.66 15.37 -9.70
N LEU A 170 -12.18 15.14 -8.48
CA LEU A 170 -12.04 13.80 -7.90
C LEU A 170 -13.26 13.46 -7.04
N PRO A 171 -13.70 12.18 -7.04
CA PRO A 171 -14.86 11.76 -6.24
C PRO A 171 -14.63 11.94 -4.73
N ALA A 172 -15.66 12.36 -4.00
CA ALA A 172 -15.62 12.60 -2.56
C ALA A 172 -15.19 11.37 -1.73
N PHE A 173 -15.54 10.14 -2.19
CA PHE A 173 -15.26 8.91 -1.45
C PHE A 173 -13.77 8.61 -1.26
N ILE A 174 -12.89 9.17 -2.10
CA ILE A 174 -11.43 8.97 -2.02
C ILE A 174 -10.90 9.38 -0.65
N ILE A 175 -11.45 10.46 -0.07
CA ILE A 175 -10.99 11.01 1.21
C ILE A 175 -12.01 10.84 2.36
N LYS A 176 -13.02 10.01 2.17
CA LYS A 176 -14.11 9.84 3.15
C LYS A 176 -13.63 9.42 4.56
N ARG A 177 -12.45 8.80 4.67
CA ARG A 177 -11.87 8.30 5.93
C ARG A 177 -10.50 8.92 6.21
N LEU A 178 -10.47 10.20 6.49
CA LEU A 178 -9.25 10.83 7.01
C LEU A 178 -9.16 10.61 8.52
N PRO A 179 -8.08 9.97 9.00
CA PRO A 179 -7.89 9.82 10.45
C PRO A 179 -7.46 11.16 11.05
N VAL A 180 -8.34 11.75 11.88
CA VAL A 180 -8.02 12.88 12.75
C VAL A 180 -7.91 12.34 14.17
N ARG A 181 -6.75 12.51 14.80
CA ARG A 181 -6.45 11.98 16.13
C ARG A 181 -6.20 13.13 17.11
N LEU A 182 -6.98 13.20 18.20
CA LEU A 182 -6.79 14.19 19.25
C LEU A 182 -5.85 13.67 20.35
N VAL A 183 -4.76 13.02 19.93
CA VAL A 183 -3.69 12.47 20.79
C VAL A 183 -2.34 12.82 20.20
N PHE A 184 -1.28 12.86 21.02
CA PHE A 184 0.11 13.05 20.59
C PHE A 184 0.71 11.70 20.16
N ASP A 185 0.33 11.21 18.99
CA ASP A 185 0.83 9.95 18.44
C ASP A 185 1.13 10.10 16.93
N ASN A 186 2.41 10.01 16.59
CA ASN A 186 2.91 10.10 15.22
C ASN A 186 2.93 8.75 14.49
N ASN A 187 2.58 7.65 15.16
CA ASN A 187 2.55 6.35 14.52
C ASN A 187 1.45 6.31 13.46
N TYR A 188 1.85 6.11 12.20
CA TYR A 188 0.90 6.09 11.08
C TYR A 188 -0.10 4.94 11.17
N PHE A 189 0.36 3.76 11.57
CA PHE A 189 -0.47 2.57 11.69
C PHE A 189 -0.98 2.40 13.13
N ASN A 190 -2.20 1.88 13.26
CA ASN A 190 -2.77 1.49 14.55
C ASN A 190 -2.47 0.03 14.90
N ASP A 191 -1.78 -0.70 14.03
CA ASP A 191 -1.47 -2.10 14.23
C ASP A 191 -0.42 -2.31 15.32
N LYS A 192 -0.56 -3.42 16.04
CA LYS A 192 0.30 -3.78 17.17
C LYS A 192 1.76 -4.06 16.76
N TYR A 193 1.95 -4.60 15.55
CA TYR A 193 3.24 -4.97 15.01
C TYR A 193 3.48 -4.23 13.71
N GLN A 194 4.70 -3.70 13.55
CA GLN A 194 5.14 -3.10 12.29
C GLN A 194 6.66 -3.19 12.17
N GLY A 195 7.17 -3.16 10.94
CA GLY A 195 8.59 -3.23 10.68
C GLY A 195 8.91 -3.44 9.21
N ILE A 196 10.20 -3.52 8.93
CA ILE A 196 10.76 -3.83 7.62
C ILE A 196 11.72 -5.02 7.79
N PRO A 197 11.72 -6.01 6.87
CA PRO A 197 12.63 -7.16 6.97
C PRO A 197 14.09 -6.71 6.95
N ILE A 198 14.90 -7.22 7.88
CA ILE A 198 16.33 -6.92 7.93
C ILE A 198 17.01 -7.50 6.69
N GLY A 199 17.61 -6.61 5.89
CA GLY A 199 18.21 -6.94 4.59
C GLY A 199 17.23 -6.91 3.42
N GLY A 200 16.02 -6.32 3.62
CA GLY A 200 15.04 -6.05 2.59
C GLY A 200 14.05 -7.19 2.34
N TYR A 201 12.95 -6.87 1.65
CA TYR A 201 11.90 -7.83 1.33
C TYR A 201 12.35 -9.00 0.46
N ASN A 202 13.42 -8.82 -0.33
CA ASN A 202 13.93 -9.91 -1.17
C ASN A 202 14.33 -11.14 -0.35
N LYS A 203 14.83 -10.95 0.89
CA LYS A 203 15.14 -12.07 1.79
C LYS A 203 13.89 -12.84 2.21
N LEU A 204 12.79 -12.13 2.52
CA LEU A 204 11.52 -12.74 2.85
C LEU A 204 10.97 -13.56 1.66
N ILE A 205 10.99 -12.97 0.46
CA ILE A 205 10.52 -13.61 -0.77
C ILE A 205 11.35 -14.86 -1.07
N ASN A 206 12.68 -14.74 -1.05
CA ASN A 206 13.58 -15.86 -1.34
C ASN A 206 13.45 -16.98 -0.30
N GLY A 207 13.31 -16.63 0.98
CA GLY A 207 13.08 -17.62 2.04
C GLY A 207 11.78 -18.40 1.87
N MET A 208 10.70 -17.75 1.43
CA MET A 208 9.45 -18.44 1.12
C MET A 208 9.52 -19.28 -0.16
N LEU A 209 10.29 -18.86 -1.16
CA LEU A 209 10.41 -19.55 -2.44
C LEU A 209 11.55 -20.59 -2.47
N ASP A 210 12.26 -20.75 -1.38
CA ASP A 210 13.35 -21.74 -1.30
C ASP A 210 12.88 -23.13 -1.72
N GLY A 211 13.60 -23.76 -2.67
CA GLY A 211 13.26 -25.07 -3.24
C GLY A 211 11.94 -25.11 -4.03
N ILE A 212 11.41 -23.97 -4.46
CA ILE A 212 10.26 -23.87 -5.38
C ILE A 212 10.76 -23.39 -6.75
N GLU A 213 10.35 -24.07 -7.82
CA GLU A 213 10.75 -23.70 -9.18
C GLU A 213 10.13 -22.34 -9.56
N CYS A 214 10.98 -21.38 -9.93
CA CYS A 214 10.58 -20.04 -10.32
C CYS A 214 11.18 -19.69 -11.70
N LYS A 215 10.40 -19.02 -12.55
CA LYS A 215 10.86 -18.51 -13.84
C LYS A 215 10.49 -17.03 -13.97
N THR A 216 11.49 -16.21 -14.18
CA THR A 216 11.33 -14.77 -14.44
C THR A 216 11.37 -14.49 -15.94
N ASN A 217 11.06 -13.25 -16.36
CA ASN A 217 10.96 -12.84 -17.76
C ASN A 217 9.94 -13.68 -18.57
N VAL A 218 8.90 -14.20 -17.92
CA VAL A 218 7.86 -15.02 -18.53
C VAL A 218 6.52 -14.27 -18.48
N ASP A 219 6.14 -13.66 -19.58
CA ASP A 219 4.80 -13.09 -19.73
C ASP A 219 3.80 -14.21 -20.01
N PHE A 220 2.90 -14.49 -19.06
CA PHE A 220 1.92 -15.55 -19.19
C PHE A 220 1.12 -15.46 -20.49
N PHE A 221 0.67 -14.26 -20.87
CA PHE A 221 -0.18 -14.07 -22.06
C PHE A 221 0.56 -14.19 -23.40
N LYS A 222 1.88 -14.02 -23.38
CA LYS A 222 2.74 -14.07 -24.58
C LYS A 222 3.55 -15.37 -24.68
N SER A 223 3.44 -16.23 -23.68
CA SER A 223 4.18 -17.50 -23.61
C SER A 223 3.29 -18.70 -23.88
N GLU A 224 3.91 -19.85 -24.05
CA GLU A 224 3.22 -21.15 -24.19
C GLU A 224 2.29 -21.47 -23.01
N TYR A 225 2.56 -20.92 -21.83
CA TYR A 225 1.79 -21.18 -20.60
C TYR A 225 0.32 -20.81 -20.76
N LYS A 226 -0.02 -19.76 -21.49
CA LYS A 226 -1.41 -19.33 -21.69
C LYS A 226 -2.30 -20.45 -22.23
N ASN A 227 -1.81 -21.16 -23.25
CA ASN A 227 -2.58 -22.18 -23.95
C ASN A 227 -2.33 -23.59 -23.42
N ASN A 228 -1.18 -23.82 -22.78
CA ASN A 228 -0.71 -25.14 -22.39
C ASN A 228 -0.68 -25.40 -20.88
N TRP A 229 -1.10 -24.45 -20.03
CA TRP A 229 -0.98 -24.59 -18.57
C TRP A 229 -1.67 -25.83 -18.01
N ARG A 230 -2.77 -26.31 -18.64
CA ARG A 230 -3.50 -27.52 -18.20
C ARG A 230 -2.68 -28.81 -18.34
N ASN A 231 -1.69 -28.82 -19.22
CA ASN A 231 -0.76 -29.95 -19.34
C ASN A 231 0.44 -29.81 -18.38
N ILE A 232 0.63 -28.64 -17.78
CA ILE A 232 1.76 -28.32 -16.91
C ILE A 232 1.36 -28.46 -15.42
N ALA A 233 0.18 -27.92 -15.06
CA ALA A 233 -0.30 -27.90 -13.69
C ALA A 233 -1.79 -28.25 -13.60
N LYS A 234 -2.20 -28.80 -12.44
CA LYS A 234 -3.61 -29.12 -12.16
C LYS A 234 -4.47 -27.88 -12.00
N GLN A 235 -3.91 -26.81 -11.43
CA GLN A 235 -4.61 -25.57 -11.16
C GLN A 235 -3.72 -24.36 -11.52
N LEU A 236 -4.38 -23.30 -12.02
CA LEU A 236 -3.78 -22.00 -12.31
C LEU A 236 -4.25 -20.98 -11.26
N ILE A 237 -3.29 -20.28 -10.67
CA ILE A 237 -3.55 -19.14 -9.77
C ILE A 237 -2.92 -17.91 -10.39
N TYR A 238 -3.76 -16.99 -10.84
CA TYR A 238 -3.33 -15.74 -11.43
C TYR A 238 -3.38 -14.60 -10.38
N THR A 239 -2.21 -14.04 -10.07
CA THR A 239 -2.06 -12.92 -9.13
C THR A 239 -1.42 -11.68 -9.77
N GLY A 240 -1.35 -11.68 -11.09
CA GLY A 240 -0.91 -10.51 -11.85
C GLY A 240 -1.91 -9.36 -11.79
N CYS A 241 -1.60 -8.26 -12.46
CA CYS A 241 -2.50 -7.11 -12.52
C CYS A 241 -3.82 -7.50 -13.21
N LEU A 242 -4.95 -7.28 -12.53
CA LEU A 242 -6.29 -7.57 -13.07
C LEU A 242 -6.59 -6.82 -14.36
N LEU A 243 -5.97 -5.68 -14.59
CA LEU A 243 -6.13 -4.88 -15.82
C LEU A 243 -5.70 -5.63 -17.10
N TYR A 244 -4.84 -6.65 -16.94
CA TYR A 244 -4.47 -7.51 -18.09
C TYR A 244 -5.50 -8.59 -18.39
N THR A 245 -6.34 -8.94 -17.42
CA THR A 245 -7.38 -9.97 -17.57
C THR A 245 -8.77 -9.38 -17.80
N SER A 246 -9.02 -8.20 -17.25
CA SER A 246 -10.31 -7.50 -17.31
C SER A 246 -10.06 -6.00 -17.39
N PRO A 247 -9.65 -5.47 -18.56
CA PRO A 247 -9.41 -4.05 -18.73
C PRO A 247 -10.68 -3.27 -18.45
N SER A 248 -10.60 -2.30 -17.54
CA SER A 248 -11.69 -1.39 -17.23
C SER A 248 -11.53 -0.10 -18.02
N PRO A 249 -12.58 0.41 -18.69
CA PRO A 249 -12.52 1.72 -19.34
C PRO A 249 -12.34 2.88 -18.35
N ARG A 250 -12.47 2.62 -17.04
CA ARG A 250 -12.24 3.60 -15.97
C ARG A 250 -10.81 3.60 -15.44
N ASP A 251 -10.00 2.62 -15.84
CA ASP A 251 -8.62 2.56 -15.39
C ASP A 251 -7.77 3.59 -16.14
N PRO A 252 -7.12 4.53 -15.44
CA PRO A 252 -6.28 5.50 -16.10
C PRO A 252 -5.13 4.77 -16.81
N LYS A 253 -4.81 5.19 -18.03
CA LYS A 253 -3.69 4.64 -18.83
C LYS A 253 -2.31 4.80 -18.17
N THR A 254 -2.25 5.34 -16.97
CA THR A 254 -1.06 5.71 -16.20
C THR A 254 -0.53 4.64 -15.24
N SER A 255 -1.19 3.49 -15.10
CA SER A 255 -0.62 2.37 -14.34
C SER A 255 0.30 1.50 -15.21
N ARG A 256 1.28 2.11 -15.87
CA ARG A 256 2.36 1.42 -16.59
C ARG A 256 3.65 1.46 -15.79
#